data_273463e3ccb188aad3d827bfa8e313f5
#
_entry.id   273463e3ccb188aad3d827bfa8e313f5
#
_cell.length_a   1.000
_cell.length_b   1.000
_cell.length_c   1.000
_cell.angle_alpha   90.00
_cell.angle_beta   90.00
_cell.angle_gamma   90.00
#
_symmetry.space_group_name_H-M   'P 1'
#
loop_
_entity.id
_entity.type
_entity.pdbx_description
1 polymer ?
#
loop_
_entity_poly.entity_id
_entity_poly.type
_entity_poly.pdbx_seq_one_letter_code
_entity_poly.pdbx_strand_id
1 'polypeptide(L)'
;MVISADTSFLFSLYGNDSKTPDALKWSAGNDDSVWITALTHFELVNALRFAECRSFIGVGLSDQFAVDFRTDLKEGRLIEPSCDLGEILAEASRLSAAHTLTGAHRGFDILHVAAARIMRATHFLTFDANQKKLAENAGLIVPI
;
A
#
# COMPACT_ATOMS: atom_id res chain seq x y z
N MET A 1 -16.06 -2.40 7.43
CA MET A 1 -14.75 -3.08 7.25
C MET A 1 -13.78 -2.06 6.70
N VAL A 2 -12.57 -1.98 7.25
CA VAL A 2 -11.52 -1.09 6.74
C VAL A 2 -10.47 -1.96 6.03
N ILE A 3 -10.24 -1.69 4.76
CA ILE A 3 -9.23 -2.36 3.94
C ILE A 3 -8.11 -1.37 3.70
N SER A 4 -6.87 -1.72 4.01
CA SER A 4 -5.70 -0.92 3.70
C SER A 4 -4.83 -1.60 2.65
N ALA A 5 -3.92 -0.87 2.05
CA ALA A 5 -3.00 -1.39 1.04
C ALA A 5 -1.60 -0.81 1.18
N ASP A 6 -0.61 -1.57 0.74
CA ASP A 6 0.74 -1.07 0.56
C ASP A 6 0.99 -0.58 -0.88
N THR A 7 2.19 -0.08 -1.09
CA THR A 7 2.61 0.41 -2.40
C THR A 7 2.68 -0.70 -3.46
N SER A 8 3.00 -1.94 -3.10
CA SER A 8 3.09 -3.04 -4.07
C SER A 8 1.76 -3.33 -4.74
N PHE A 9 0.68 -3.37 -3.96
CA PHE A 9 -0.68 -3.55 -4.49
C PHE A 9 -1.11 -2.35 -5.35
N LEU A 10 -0.91 -1.13 -4.85
CA LEU A 10 -1.30 0.08 -5.57
C LEU A 10 -0.50 0.28 -6.86
N PHE A 11 0.80 -0.05 -6.85
CA PHE A 11 1.61 -0.01 -8.08
C PHE A 11 1.07 -0.97 -9.13
N SER A 12 0.68 -2.18 -8.74
CA SER A 12 0.06 -3.13 -9.65
C SER A 12 -1.31 -2.66 -10.16
N LEU A 13 -2.08 -1.97 -9.32
CA LEU A 13 -3.41 -1.48 -9.68
C LEU A 13 -3.36 -0.27 -10.63
N TYR A 14 -2.52 0.72 -10.35
CA TYR A 14 -2.44 1.98 -11.08
C TYR A 14 -1.31 2.02 -12.12
N GLY A 15 -0.24 1.26 -11.91
CA GLY A 15 0.87 1.11 -12.83
C GLY A 15 0.67 -0.05 -13.80
N ASN A 16 1.78 -0.71 -14.12
CA ASN A 16 1.76 -1.89 -14.97
C ASN A 16 2.89 -2.84 -14.59
N ASP A 17 2.54 -4.01 -14.08
CA ASP A 17 3.47 -5.11 -13.79
C ASP A 17 2.77 -6.47 -13.95
N SER A 18 3.46 -7.55 -13.60
CA SER A 18 2.94 -8.92 -13.72
C SER A 18 1.73 -9.19 -12.83
N LYS A 19 1.50 -8.37 -11.79
CA LYS A 19 0.37 -8.50 -10.84
C LYS A 19 -0.81 -7.59 -11.17
N THR A 20 -0.70 -6.74 -12.16
CA THR A 20 -1.79 -5.84 -12.58
C THR A 20 -3.10 -6.60 -12.87
N PRO A 21 -3.12 -7.76 -13.57
CA PRO A 21 -4.37 -8.50 -13.77
C PRO A 21 -5.04 -8.93 -12.47
N ASP A 22 -4.26 -9.38 -11.48
CA ASP A 22 -4.77 -9.80 -10.17
C ASP A 22 -5.32 -8.61 -9.37
N ALA A 23 -4.63 -7.48 -9.39
CA ALA A 23 -5.08 -6.23 -8.74
C ALA A 23 -6.39 -5.72 -9.33
N LEU A 24 -6.50 -5.68 -10.65
CA LEU A 24 -7.71 -5.26 -11.36
C LEU A 24 -8.88 -6.20 -11.08
N LYS A 25 -8.63 -7.52 -11.06
CA LYS A 25 -9.66 -8.51 -10.73
C LYS A 25 -10.17 -8.32 -9.30
N TRP A 26 -9.27 -8.09 -8.33
CA TRP A 26 -9.67 -7.82 -6.97
C TRP A 26 -10.52 -6.55 -6.90
N SER A 27 -10.06 -5.46 -7.51
CA SER A 27 -10.77 -4.17 -7.52
C SER A 27 -12.16 -4.27 -8.16
N ALA A 28 -12.30 -5.01 -9.26
CA ALA A 28 -13.58 -5.22 -9.93
C ALA A 28 -14.58 -6.06 -9.13
N GLY A 29 -14.09 -6.87 -8.21
CA GLY A 29 -14.90 -7.73 -7.33
C GLY A 29 -15.20 -7.13 -5.96
N ASN A 30 -14.75 -5.90 -5.68
CA ASN A 30 -14.89 -5.28 -4.36
C ASN A 30 -15.32 -3.82 -4.50
N ASP A 31 -16.41 -3.47 -3.83
CA ASP A 31 -16.96 -2.11 -3.82
C ASP A 31 -16.46 -1.28 -2.62
N ASP A 32 -15.73 -1.88 -1.68
CA ASP A 32 -15.20 -1.19 -0.51
C ASP A 32 -14.06 -0.25 -0.87
N SER A 33 -14.05 0.93 -0.27
CA SER A 33 -12.94 1.87 -0.41
C SER A 33 -11.67 1.33 0.25
N VAL A 34 -10.52 1.56 -0.38
CA VAL A 34 -9.20 1.22 0.17
C VAL A 34 -8.60 2.42 0.90
N TRP A 35 -8.17 2.21 2.12
CA TRP A 35 -7.61 3.25 2.99
C TRP A 35 -6.09 3.25 2.92
N ILE A 36 -5.53 4.41 2.64
CA ILE A 36 -4.08 4.63 2.52
C ILE A 36 -3.67 5.82 3.39
N THR A 37 -2.37 5.99 3.58
CA THR A 37 -1.83 7.19 4.24
C THR A 37 -1.05 8.05 3.25
N ALA A 38 -0.69 9.27 3.67
CA ALA A 38 0.20 10.15 2.93
C ALA A 38 1.57 9.50 2.65
N LEU A 39 2.02 8.57 3.49
CA LEU A 39 3.23 7.77 3.26
C LEU A 39 3.09 6.88 2.02
N THR A 40 1.99 6.15 1.93
CA THR A 40 1.68 5.28 0.78
C THR A 40 1.51 6.10 -0.50
N HIS A 41 0.82 7.24 -0.41
CA HIS A 41 0.66 8.18 -1.51
C HIS A 41 2.02 8.64 -2.06
N PHE A 42 2.89 9.13 -1.18
CA PHE A 42 4.24 9.56 -1.57
C PHE A 42 5.04 8.43 -2.22
N GLU A 43 5.06 7.27 -1.59
CA GLU A 43 5.84 6.13 -2.09
C GLU A 43 5.33 5.65 -3.45
N LEU A 44 4.00 5.57 -3.64
CA LEU A 44 3.42 5.16 -4.93
C LEU A 44 3.82 6.12 -6.07
N VAL A 45 3.62 7.41 -5.87
CA VAL A 45 3.95 8.40 -6.93
C VAL A 45 5.45 8.36 -7.24
N ASN A 46 6.30 8.23 -6.23
CA ASN A 46 7.73 8.07 -6.43
C ASN A 46 8.08 6.76 -7.15
N ALA A 47 7.42 5.66 -6.80
CA ALA A 47 7.62 4.37 -7.47
C ALA A 47 7.23 4.41 -8.96
N LEU A 48 6.15 5.10 -9.31
CA LEU A 48 5.75 5.31 -10.70
C LEU A 48 6.81 6.11 -11.47
N ARG A 49 7.33 7.19 -10.90
CA ARG A 49 8.41 7.98 -11.52
C ARG A 49 9.70 7.18 -11.67
N PHE A 50 10.04 6.39 -10.65
CA PHE A 50 11.20 5.49 -10.70
C PHE A 50 11.07 4.46 -11.82
N ALA A 51 9.89 3.85 -11.99
CA ALA A 51 9.61 2.90 -13.06
C ALA A 51 9.75 3.54 -14.45
N GLU A 52 9.28 4.76 -14.64
CA GLU A 52 9.49 5.50 -15.90
C GLU A 52 10.97 5.80 -16.13
N CYS A 53 11.67 6.29 -15.12
CA CYS A 53 13.12 6.58 -15.20
C CYS A 53 13.92 5.33 -15.60
N ARG A 54 13.54 4.15 -15.12
CA ARG A 54 14.17 2.87 -15.42
C ARG A 54 13.62 2.18 -16.68
N SER A 55 12.72 2.85 -17.40
CA SER A 55 12.06 2.31 -18.59
C SER A 55 11.25 1.02 -18.35
N PHE A 56 10.78 0.81 -17.13
CA PHE A 56 9.84 -0.28 -16.82
C PHE A 56 8.42 0.05 -17.27
N ILE A 57 8.11 1.33 -17.39
CA ILE A 57 6.90 1.86 -18.03
C ILE A 57 7.31 2.92 -19.05
N GLY A 58 6.43 3.24 -20.00
CA GLY A 58 6.70 4.18 -21.09
C GLY A 58 6.81 5.62 -20.62
N VAL A 59 7.44 6.45 -21.45
CA VAL A 59 7.62 7.88 -21.21
C VAL A 59 6.27 8.58 -21.05
N GLY A 60 6.12 9.39 -20.02
CA GLY A 60 4.90 10.13 -19.69
C GLY A 60 3.84 9.29 -18.93
N LEU A 61 4.03 7.98 -18.78
CA LEU A 61 3.04 7.13 -18.12
C LEU A 61 2.99 7.32 -16.60
N SER A 62 4.08 7.74 -15.95
CA SER A 62 4.04 7.98 -14.51
C SER A 62 3.04 9.08 -14.13
N ASP A 63 2.99 10.16 -14.89
CA ASP A 63 2.01 11.25 -14.68
C ASP A 63 0.59 10.78 -15.00
N GLN A 64 0.39 10.02 -16.07
CA GLN A 64 -0.92 9.48 -16.43
C GLN A 64 -1.47 8.54 -15.36
N PHE A 65 -0.66 7.61 -14.87
CA PHE A 65 -1.05 6.69 -13.80
C PHE A 65 -1.31 7.42 -12.48
N ALA A 66 -0.53 8.47 -12.18
CA ALA A 66 -0.78 9.31 -11.01
C ALA A 66 -2.09 10.10 -11.12
N VAL A 67 -2.52 10.47 -12.33
CA VAL A 67 -3.85 11.08 -12.55
C VAL A 67 -4.96 10.09 -12.22
N ASP A 68 -4.86 8.84 -12.66
CA ASP A 68 -5.85 7.80 -12.36
C ASP A 68 -5.96 7.56 -10.85
N PHE A 69 -4.83 7.47 -10.16
CA PHE A 69 -4.77 7.35 -8.71
C PHE A 69 -5.45 8.55 -8.00
N ARG A 70 -5.16 9.78 -8.42
CA ARG A 70 -5.78 10.98 -7.84
C ARG A 70 -7.27 11.07 -8.14
N THR A 71 -7.70 10.55 -9.27
CA THR A 71 -9.13 10.47 -9.62
C THR A 71 -9.86 9.55 -8.64
N ASP A 72 -9.31 8.39 -8.34
CA ASP A 72 -9.90 7.46 -7.37
C ASP A 72 -9.91 8.03 -5.93
N LEU A 73 -8.91 8.82 -5.54
CA LEU A 73 -8.96 9.59 -4.29
C LEU A 73 -10.11 10.60 -4.29
N LYS A 74 -10.30 11.33 -5.38
CA LYS A 74 -11.38 12.33 -5.50
C LYS A 74 -12.76 11.69 -5.52
N GLU A 75 -12.89 10.52 -6.12
CA GLU A 75 -14.14 9.76 -6.21
C GLU A 75 -14.45 8.93 -4.97
N GLY A 76 -13.53 8.85 -4.01
CA GLY A 76 -13.71 8.12 -2.74
C GLY A 76 -13.49 6.61 -2.85
N ARG A 77 -12.95 6.11 -3.94
CA ARG A 77 -12.50 4.70 -4.04
C ARG A 77 -11.27 4.46 -3.19
N LEU A 78 -10.44 5.48 -3.06
CA LEU A 78 -9.36 5.55 -2.09
C LEU A 78 -9.71 6.60 -1.04
N ILE A 79 -9.36 6.32 0.21
CA ILE A 79 -9.53 7.24 1.33
C ILE A 79 -8.16 7.47 1.97
N GLU A 80 -7.77 8.74 2.08
CA GLU A 80 -6.52 9.16 2.72
C GLU A 80 -6.85 10.00 3.96
N PRO A 81 -7.11 9.36 5.12
CA PRO A 81 -7.40 10.09 6.34
C PRO A 81 -6.13 10.76 6.88
N SER A 82 -6.31 11.82 7.64
CA SER A 82 -5.23 12.40 8.42
C SER A 82 -4.87 11.45 9.56
N CYS A 83 -3.62 11.00 9.59
CA CYS A 83 -3.09 10.14 10.65
C CYS A 83 -1.93 10.84 11.37
N ASP A 84 -1.85 10.66 12.68
CA ASP A 84 -0.71 11.16 13.44
C ASP A 84 0.54 10.33 13.15
N LEU A 85 1.58 10.97 12.59
CA LEU A 85 2.82 10.30 12.25
C LEU A 85 3.54 9.73 13.48
N GLY A 86 3.44 10.42 14.62
CA GLY A 86 4.02 9.96 15.88
C GLY A 86 3.40 8.65 16.34
N GLU A 87 2.09 8.50 16.22
CA GLU A 87 1.39 7.24 16.55
C GLU A 87 1.79 6.11 15.59
N ILE A 88 1.91 6.40 14.28
CA ILE A 88 2.37 5.42 13.30
C ILE A 88 3.79 4.97 13.62
N LEU A 89 4.70 5.89 13.94
CA LEU A 89 6.09 5.57 14.28
C LEU A 89 6.20 4.76 15.58
N ALA A 90 5.39 5.06 16.59
CA ALA A 90 5.35 4.29 17.83
C ALA A 90 4.90 2.84 17.58
N GLU A 91 3.84 2.64 16.80
CA GLU A 91 3.38 1.30 16.41
C GLU A 91 4.41 0.59 15.52
N ALA A 92 5.04 1.30 14.58
CA ALA A 92 6.11 0.75 13.75
C ALA A 92 7.31 0.28 14.58
N SER A 93 7.69 1.03 15.59
CA SER A 93 8.77 0.64 16.52
C SER A 93 8.41 -0.63 17.30
N ARG A 94 7.16 -0.75 17.74
CA ARG A 94 6.65 -1.96 18.41
C ARG A 94 6.70 -3.18 17.48
N LEU A 95 6.24 -3.04 16.23
CA LEU A 95 6.29 -4.11 15.23
C LEU A 95 7.74 -4.50 14.87
N SER A 96 8.62 -3.51 14.74
CA SER A 96 10.05 -3.74 14.49
C SER A 96 10.68 -4.56 15.61
N ALA A 97 10.45 -4.19 16.87
CA ALA A 97 10.99 -4.91 18.03
C ALA A 97 10.49 -6.37 18.08
N ALA A 98 9.24 -6.62 17.67
CA ALA A 98 8.67 -7.95 17.71
C ALA A 98 9.06 -8.83 16.52
N HIS A 99 9.30 -8.27 15.32
CA HIS A 99 9.33 -9.06 14.08
C HIS A 99 10.58 -8.88 13.22
N THR A 100 11.32 -7.76 13.30
CA THR A 100 12.40 -7.47 12.34
C THR A 100 13.60 -8.41 12.47
N LEU A 101 13.98 -8.80 13.68
CA LEU A 101 15.12 -9.71 13.87
C LEU A 101 14.92 -11.09 13.25
N THR A 102 13.67 -11.55 13.14
CA THR A 102 13.34 -12.86 12.54
C THR A 102 12.87 -12.75 11.09
N GLY A 103 12.25 -11.64 10.71
CA GLY A 103 11.62 -11.44 9.40
C GLY A 103 12.37 -10.51 8.46
N ALA A 104 13.38 -9.77 8.97
CA ALA A 104 14.15 -8.79 8.19
C ALA A 104 13.27 -7.76 7.45
N HIS A 105 12.28 -7.18 8.15
CA HIS A 105 11.36 -6.22 7.58
C HIS A 105 12.00 -4.85 7.38
N ARG A 106 11.76 -4.23 6.21
CA ARG A 106 12.26 -2.88 5.88
C ARG A 106 11.37 -1.80 6.50
N GLY A 107 11.96 -0.62 6.71
CA GLY A 107 11.30 0.48 7.41
C GLY A 107 9.95 0.90 6.82
N PHE A 108 9.86 1.13 5.50
CA PHE A 108 8.58 1.51 4.86
C PHE A 108 7.53 0.40 4.92
N ASP A 109 7.94 -0.86 4.80
CA ASP A 109 7.04 -2.01 4.91
C ASP A 109 6.39 -2.05 6.31
N ILE A 110 7.19 -1.80 7.35
CA ILE A 110 6.68 -1.71 8.72
C ILE A 110 5.74 -0.51 8.89
N LEU A 111 6.09 0.65 8.31
CA LEU A 111 5.24 1.85 8.37
C LEU A 111 3.86 1.63 7.76
N HIS A 112 3.76 0.92 6.64
CA HIS A 112 2.47 0.63 6.01
C HIS A 112 1.59 -0.27 6.90
N VAL A 113 2.15 -1.31 7.50
CA VAL A 113 1.41 -2.19 8.41
C VAL A 113 1.03 -1.45 9.70
N ALA A 114 1.94 -0.65 10.25
CA ALA A 114 1.66 0.19 11.42
C ALA A 114 0.51 1.16 11.14
N ALA A 115 0.55 1.85 10.00
CA ALA A 115 -0.50 2.76 9.58
C ALA A 115 -1.86 2.06 9.40
N ALA A 116 -1.87 0.87 8.80
CA ALA A 116 -3.08 0.06 8.69
C ALA A 116 -3.69 -0.23 10.08
N ARG A 117 -2.87 -0.58 11.06
CA ARG A 117 -3.33 -0.80 12.43
C ARG A 117 -3.88 0.46 13.09
N ILE A 118 -3.21 1.60 12.91
CA ILE A 118 -3.70 2.91 13.44
C ILE A 118 -5.05 3.28 12.80
N MET A 119 -5.24 3.01 11.52
CA MET A 119 -6.52 3.18 10.82
C MET A 119 -7.57 2.12 11.20
N ARG A 120 -7.23 1.15 12.06
CA ARG A 120 -8.09 0.02 12.46
C ARG A 120 -8.52 -0.84 11.28
N ALA A 121 -7.62 -1.01 10.31
CA ALA A 121 -7.86 -1.93 9.20
C ALA A 121 -8.01 -3.37 9.71
N THR A 122 -8.87 -4.12 9.05
CA THR A 122 -9.03 -5.56 9.24
C THR A 122 -8.35 -6.34 8.13
N HIS A 123 -8.23 -5.74 6.94
CA HIS A 123 -7.63 -6.35 5.76
C HIS A 123 -6.48 -5.49 5.23
N PHE A 124 -5.50 -6.16 4.64
CA PHE A 124 -4.32 -5.52 4.08
C PHE A 124 -3.99 -6.13 2.73
N LEU A 125 -3.90 -5.31 1.70
CA LEU A 125 -3.62 -5.73 0.34
C LEU A 125 -2.14 -5.53 0.03
N THR A 126 -1.46 -6.61 -0.33
CA THR A 126 -0.05 -6.59 -0.70
C THR A 126 0.29 -7.76 -1.62
N PHE A 127 1.20 -7.54 -2.55
CA PHE A 127 1.82 -8.59 -3.36
C PHE A 127 3.24 -8.95 -2.90
N ASP A 128 3.73 -8.28 -1.85
CA ASP A 128 5.03 -8.60 -1.27
C ASP A 128 4.88 -9.71 -0.22
N ALA A 129 5.55 -10.84 -0.43
CA ALA A 129 5.45 -12.00 0.44
C ALA A 129 5.96 -11.73 1.87
N ASN A 130 7.00 -10.90 2.02
CA ASN A 130 7.54 -10.54 3.33
C ASN A 130 6.61 -9.59 4.08
N GLN A 131 6.03 -8.63 3.37
CA GLN A 131 5.00 -7.73 3.87
C GLN A 131 3.76 -8.50 4.33
N LYS A 132 3.33 -9.49 3.55
CA LYS A 132 2.21 -10.36 3.89
C LYS A 132 2.43 -11.03 5.25
N LYS A 133 3.61 -11.62 5.46
CA LYS A 133 3.95 -12.25 6.75
C LYS A 133 3.85 -11.27 7.92
N LEU A 134 4.36 -10.04 7.74
CA LEU A 134 4.28 -9.01 8.77
C LEU A 134 2.84 -8.61 9.06
N ALA A 135 2.03 -8.39 8.03
CA ALA A 135 0.63 -8.03 8.17
C ALA A 135 -0.18 -9.12 8.90
N GLU A 136 0.01 -10.37 8.51
CA GLU A 136 -0.64 -11.52 9.17
C GLU A 136 -0.20 -11.65 10.63
N ASN A 137 1.09 -11.52 10.94
CA ASN A 137 1.61 -11.51 12.31
C ASN A 137 1.08 -10.33 13.14
N ALA A 138 0.74 -9.23 12.48
CA ALA A 138 0.11 -8.07 13.12
C ALA A 138 -1.41 -8.20 13.27
N GLY A 139 -2.00 -9.34 12.86
CA GLY A 139 -3.42 -9.65 13.01
C GLY A 139 -4.31 -9.16 11.86
N LEU A 140 -3.72 -8.81 10.72
CA LEU A 140 -4.47 -8.40 9.52
C LEU A 140 -4.75 -9.60 8.62
N ILE A 141 -5.88 -9.60 7.94
CA ILE A 141 -6.23 -10.58 6.91
C ILE A 141 -5.64 -10.11 5.59
N VAL A 142 -4.90 -10.97 4.91
CA VAL A 142 -4.31 -10.67 3.60
C VAL A 142 -4.98 -11.56 2.54
N PRO A 143 -5.98 -11.04 1.79
CA PRO A 143 -6.80 -11.85 0.90
C PRO A 143 -6.14 -12.19 -0.45
N ILE A 144 -4.99 -11.57 -0.75
CA ILE A 144 -4.27 -11.74 -2.04
C ILE A 144 -2.77 -11.93 -1.82
#